data_a211873b7fa07f239a8715e21fcdad80
#
_entry.id   a211873b7fa07f239a8715e21fcdad80
#
_cell.length_a   1.000
_cell.length_b   1.000
_cell.length_c   1.000
_cell.angle_alpha   90.00
_cell.angle_beta   90.00
_cell.angle_gamma   90.00
#
_symmetry.space_group_name_H-M   'P 1'
#
loop_
_entity.id
_entity.type
_entity.pdbx_description
1 polymer ?
#
loop_
_entity_poly.entity_id
_entity_poly.type
_entity_poly.pdbx_seq_one_letter_code
_entity_poly.pdbx_strand_id
1 'polypeptide(L)'
;MMAKFICFISRWLLSCRYKVSLNSSNLNKIKAKGVLILPNHPAYTDPMIVFSWLYRWFSPRPLVYESYYQNPLFYPFMVLVHALEVKDVQNDRQPGVHVKKTIQTMVESLKNGQNIILWPSGTLQNQATEKLGGNSAVYEIIQQ
;
A
#
# COMPACT_ATOMS: atom_id res chain seq x y z
N MET A 1 12.54 8.78 11.07
CA MET A 1 12.39 8.38 12.49
C MET A 1 10.91 8.39 12.91
N MET A 2 10.16 9.45 12.64
CA MET A 2 8.77 9.65 13.05
C MET A 2 7.79 8.58 12.50
N ALA A 3 7.86 8.21 11.22
CA ALA A 3 7.01 7.16 10.64
C ALA A 3 7.18 5.79 11.35
N LYS A 4 8.41 5.41 11.72
CA LYS A 4 8.68 4.18 12.48
C LYS A 4 8.03 4.22 13.86
N PHE A 5 8.03 5.39 14.50
CA PHE A 5 7.41 5.59 15.81
C PHE A 5 5.88 5.49 15.72
N ILE A 6 5.27 6.12 14.71
CA ILE A 6 3.82 6.01 14.46
C ILE A 6 3.43 4.55 14.18
N CYS A 7 4.18 3.85 13.33
CA CYS A 7 3.93 2.43 13.08
C CYS A 7 4.09 1.56 14.33
N PHE A 8 5.01 1.92 15.23
CA PHE A 8 5.17 1.23 16.52
C PHE A 8 3.92 1.42 17.40
N ILE A 9 3.43 2.65 17.55
CA ILE A 9 2.20 2.95 18.29
C ILE A 9 1.00 2.25 17.65
N SER A 10 0.87 2.30 16.33
CA SER A 10 -0.21 1.62 15.61
C SER A 10 -0.21 0.11 15.89
N ARG A 11 0.96 -0.54 15.85
CA ARG A 11 1.08 -1.96 16.20
C ARG A 11 0.66 -2.24 17.64
N TRP A 12 1.10 -1.41 18.57
CA TRP A 12 0.74 -1.57 19.99
C TRP A 12 -0.79 -1.48 20.19
N LEU A 13 -1.44 -0.46 19.63
CA LEU A 13 -2.88 -0.30 19.68
C LEU A 13 -3.63 -1.46 19.01
N LEU A 14 -3.20 -1.86 17.82
CA LEU A 14 -3.80 -2.99 17.08
C LEU A 14 -3.62 -4.32 17.81
N SER A 15 -2.52 -4.51 18.52
CA SER A 15 -2.25 -5.72 19.31
C SER A 15 -3.20 -5.86 20.52
N CYS A 16 -3.81 -4.77 20.98
CA CYS A 16 -4.84 -4.83 22.03
C CYS A 16 -6.13 -5.52 21.52
N ARG A 17 -6.37 -5.50 20.20
CA ARG A 17 -7.60 -6.04 19.60
C ARG A 17 -7.36 -7.25 18.71
N TYR A 18 -6.20 -7.34 18.05
CA TYR A 18 -5.89 -8.36 17.05
C TYR A 18 -4.63 -9.15 17.45
N LYS A 19 -4.72 -10.48 17.38
CA LYS A 19 -3.54 -11.35 17.49
C LYS A 19 -2.93 -11.49 16.09
N VAL A 20 -1.85 -10.75 15.84
CA VAL A 20 -1.12 -10.80 14.57
C VAL A 20 0.06 -11.75 14.69
N SER A 21 0.08 -12.80 13.87
CA SER A 21 1.19 -13.74 13.74
C SER A 21 1.94 -13.44 12.44
N LEU A 22 3.23 -13.15 12.54
CA LEU A 22 4.08 -12.87 11.39
C LEU A 22 5.19 -13.93 11.29
N ASN A 23 5.15 -14.73 10.22
CA ASN A 23 6.30 -15.57 9.90
C ASN A 23 7.34 -14.73 9.14
N SER A 24 8.35 -14.25 9.87
CA SER A 24 9.38 -13.35 9.33
C SER A 24 10.65 -14.06 8.87
N SER A 25 10.70 -15.40 8.89
CA SER A 25 11.91 -16.19 8.61
C SER A 25 12.54 -15.85 7.23
N ASN A 26 11.73 -15.53 6.25
CA ASN A 26 12.18 -15.15 4.91
C ASN A 26 12.29 -13.63 4.70
N LEU A 27 11.57 -12.81 5.47
CA LEU A 27 11.58 -11.35 5.30
C LEU A 27 12.96 -10.74 5.56
N ASN A 28 13.68 -11.26 6.53
CA ASN A 28 15.04 -10.80 6.84
C ASN A 28 16.06 -11.13 5.74
N LYS A 29 15.74 -12.08 4.85
CA LYS A 29 16.59 -12.49 3.72
C LYS A 29 16.37 -11.61 2.49
N ILE A 30 15.23 -10.92 2.42
CA ILE A 30 14.90 -10.05 1.29
C ILE A 30 15.68 -8.75 1.44
N LYS A 31 16.80 -8.65 0.71
CA LYS A 31 17.61 -7.43 0.61
C LYS A 31 17.28 -6.63 -0.65
N ALA A 32 16.25 -7.02 -1.38
CA ALA A 32 15.86 -6.36 -2.61
C ALA A 32 15.33 -4.95 -2.34
N LYS A 33 15.63 -4.04 -3.27
CA LYS A 33 15.03 -2.72 -3.36
C LYS A 33 14.07 -2.71 -4.56
N GLY A 34 13.10 -1.83 -4.56
CA GLY A 34 12.10 -1.79 -5.61
C GLY A 34 11.12 -2.97 -5.50
N VAL A 35 10.70 -3.30 -4.28
CA VAL A 35 9.77 -4.40 -4.02
C VAL A 35 8.33 -3.93 -4.14
N LEU A 36 7.56 -4.61 -4.97
CA LEU A 36 6.11 -4.45 -5.04
C LEU A 36 5.43 -5.45 -4.09
N ILE A 37 4.72 -4.94 -3.09
CA ILE A 37 4.04 -5.72 -2.06
C ILE A 37 2.54 -5.75 -2.39
N LEU A 38 1.98 -6.94 -2.55
CA LEU A 38 0.61 -7.18 -3.00
C LEU A 38 -0.16 -7.99 -1.95
N PRO A 39 -0.64 -7.36 -0.87
CA PRO A 39 -1.42 -8.07 0.15
C PRO A 39 -2.87 -8.27 -0.29
N ASN A 40 -3.53 -9.27 0.29
CA ASN A 40 -4.97 -9.45 0.22
C ASN A 40 -5.70 -8.37 1.02
N HIS A 41 -6.98 -8.13 0.71
CA HIS A 41 -7.79 -7.09 1.35
C HIS A 41 -9.11 -7.64 1.94
N PRO A 42 -9.06 -8.57 2.92
CA PRO A 42 -10.27 -9.13 3.52
C PRO A 42 -11.00 -8.21 4.50
N ALA A 43 -10.34 -7.17 5.05
CA ALA A 43 -10.95 -6.28 6.04
C ALA A 43 -10.45 -4.83 5.94
N TYR A 44 -11.27 -3.88 6.41
CA TYR A 44 -10.90 -2.44 6.46
C TYR A 44 -9.65 -2.12 7.29
N THR A 45 -9.33 -2.96 8.26
CA THR A 45 -8.15 -2.80 9.13
C THR A 45 -6.86 -3.33 8.54
N ASP A 46 -6.93 -4.13 7.45
CA ASP A 46 -5.75 -4.76 6.84
C ASP A 46 -4.69 -3.76 6.41
N PRO A 47 -5.02 -2.62 5.77
CA PRO A 47 -3.99 -1.65 5.39
C PRO A 47 -3.17 -1.19 6.58
N MET A 48 -3.81 -0.92 7.71
CA MET A 48 -3.12 -0.49 8.93
C MET A 48 -2.25 -1.60 9.52
N ILE A 49 -2.77 -2.84 9.57
CA ILE A 49 -2.04 -3.99 10.10
C ILE A 49 -0.85 -4.28 9.18
N VAL A 50 -1.08 -4.58 7.92
CA VAL A 50 -0.02 -4.99 6.98
C VAL A 50 1.05 -3.91 6.86
N PHE A 51 0.65 -2.66 6.67
CA PHE A 51 1.57 -1.53 6.55
C PHE A 51 2.44 -1.37 7.80
N SER A 52 1.84 -1.30 8.99
CA SER A 52 2.58 -1.05 10.23
C SER A 52 3.55 -2.19 10.58
N TRP A 53 3.21 -3.45 10.27
CA TRP A 53 4.09 -4.59 10.49
C TRP A 53 5.23 -4.65 9.47
N LEU A 54 4.97 -4.41 8.19
CA LEU A 54 5.98 -4.48 7.13
C LEU A 54 6.90 -3.25 7.06
N TYR A 55 6.47 -2.12 7.62
CA TYR A 55 7.21 -0.86 7.54
C TYR A 55 8.66 -0.96 8.04
N ARG A 56 8.93 -1.80 9.03
CA ARG A 56 10.28 -1.96 9.60
C ARG A 56 11.30 -2.54 8.62
N TRP A 57 10.86 -3.41 7.68
CA TRP A 57 11.73 -4.07 6.68
C TRP A 57 11.79 -3.32 5.36
N PHE A 58 10.67 -2.83 4.92
CA PHE A 58 10.51 -2.34 3.55
C PHE A 58 10.31 -0.84 3.47
N SER A 59 9.83 -0.18 4.54
CA SER A 59 9.41 1.23 4.50
C SER A 59 8.61 1.55 3.22
N PRO A 60 7.55 0.77 2.90
CA PRO A 60 6.87 0.89 1.63
C PRO A 60 6.09 2.19 1.54
N ARG A 61 5.90 2.68 0.31
CA ARG A 61 5.01 3.78 -0.02
C ARG A 61 3.63 3.20 -0.31
N PRO A 62 2.59 3.50 0.47
CA PRO A 62 1.24 3.00 0.21
C PRO A 62 0.60 3.76 -0.95
N LEU A 63 -0.22 3.04 -1.72
CA LEU A 63 -1.12 3.62 -2.70
C LEU A 63 -2.45 3.96 -2.00
N VAL A 64 -2.87 5.23 -2.03
CA VAL A 64 -4.07 5.69 -1.32
C VAL A 64 -4.91 6.62 -2.18
N TYR A 65 -6.21 6.62 -1.96
CA TYR A 65 -7.12 7.52 -2.67
C TYR A 65 -6.92 8.99 -2.27
N GLU A 66 -7.14 9.90 -3.20
CA GLU A 66 -7.07 11.36 -3.06
C GLU A 66 -7.85 11.85 -1.83
N SER A 67 -8.98 11.25 -1.52
CA SER A 67 -9.81 11.60 -0.35
C SER A 67 -9.06 11.53 0.99
N TYR A 68 -8.08 10.65 1.12
CA TYR A 68 -7.24 10.59 2.33
C TYR A 68 -6.25 11.76 2.40
N TYR A 69 -5.77 12.26 1.26
CA TYR A 69 -4.93 13.46 1.20
C TYR A 69 -5.70 14.74 1.51
N GLN A 70 -6.96 14.80 1.14
CA GLN A 70 -7.84 15.94 1.44
C GLN A 70 -8.26 15.99 2.91
N ASN A 71 -8.13 14.89 3.65
CA ASN A 71 -8.49 14.82 5.05
C ASN A 71 -7.33 15.34 5.93
N PRO A 72 -7.51 16.45 6.68
CA PRO A 72 -6.45 17.06 7.48
C PRO A 72 -5.90 16.13 8.58
N LEU A 73 -6.68 15.15 9.03
CA LEU A 73 -6.25 14.18 10.04
C LEU A 73 -5.25 13.18 9.47
N PHE A 74 -5.43 12.75 8.22
CA PHE A 74 -4.58 11.74 7.58
C PHE A 74 -3.43 12.35 6.78
N TYR A 75 -3.59 13.59 6.30
CA TYR A 75 -2.60 14.27 5.45
C TYR A 75 -1.16 14.22 6.00
N PRO A 76 -0.89 14.58 7.27
CA PRO A 76 0.48 14.56 7.78
C PRO A 76 1.12 13.17 7.74
N PHE A 77 0.31 12.13 7.98
CA PHE A 77 0.78 10.75 7.91
C PHE A 77 1.07 10.33 6.46
N MET A 78 0.18 10.69 5.51
CA MET A 78 0.38 10.38 4.09
C MET A 78 1.67 11.01 3.54
N VAL A 79 1.94 12.26 3.89
CA VAL A 79 3.19 12.95 3.52
C VAL A 79 4.40 12.25 4.17
N LEU A 80 4.30 11.90 5.43
CA LEU A 80 5.38 11.28 6.19
C LEU A 80 5.81 9.91 5.63
N VAL A 81 4.86 9.12 5.12
CA VAL A 81 5.13 7.80 4.53
C VAL A 81 5.35 7.88 3.02
N HIS A 82 5.37 9.09 2.45
CA HIS A 82 5.49 9.34 1.01
C HIS A 82 4.46 8.55 0.19
N ALA A 83 3.22 8.51 0.69
CA ALA A 83 2.14 7.78 0.02
C ALA A 83 1.97 8.25 -1.43
N LEU A 84 1.58 7.34 -2.31
CA LEU A 84 1.23 7.65 -3.69
C LEU A 84 -0.27 7.90 -3.79
N GLU A 85 -0.62 9.08 -4.31
CA GLU A 85 -2.00 9.47 -4.50
C GLU A 85 -2.59 8.82 -5.76
N VAL A 86 -3.80 8.28 -5.62
CA VAL A 86 -4.59 7.76 -6.74
C VAL A 86 -5.90 8.50 -6.78
N LYS A 87 -6.26 8.98 -7.95
CA LYS A 87 -7.57 9.59 -8.18
C LYS A 87 -8.66 8.53 -8.19
N ASP A 88 -9.81 8.89 -7.64
CA ASP A 88 -11.00 8.05 -7.72
C ASP A 88 -11.51 8.02 -9.16
N VAL A 89 -11.44 6.83 -9.78
CA VAL A 89 -11.85 6.59 -11.17
C VAL A 89 -13.31 6.97 -11.41
N GLN A 90 -14.19 6.86 -10.39
CA GLN A 90 -15.62 7.15 -10.53
C GLN A 90 -15.89 8.67 -10.69
N ASN A 91 -15.04 9.51 -10.13
CA ASN A 91 -15.19 10.96 -10.15
C ASN A 91 -14.20 11.65 -11.10
N ASP A 92 -13.39 10.87 -11.82
CA ASP A 92 -12.35 11.40 -12.68
C ASP A 92 -12.87 11.68 -14.10
N ARG A 93 -12.62 12.88 -14.60
CA ARG A 93 -12.96 13.28 -15.97
C ARG A 93 -12.08 12.60 -17.03
N GLN A 94 -10.89 12.12 -16.66
CA GLN A 94 -9.92 11.47 -17.55
C GLN A 94 -9.26 10.27 -16.86
N PRO A 95 -10.02 9.24 -16.47
CA PRO A 95 -9.53 8.15 -15.64
C PRO A 95 -8.35 7.41 -16.28
N GLY A 96 -8.39 7.17 -17.60
CA GLY A 96 -7.33 6.48 -18.32
C GLY A 96 -5.98 7.20 -18.27
N VAL A 97 -5.97 8.54 -18.30
CA VAL A 97 -4.72 9.34 -18.23
C VAL A 97 -4.13 9.29 -16.83
N HIS A 98 -4.97 9.44 -15.81
CA HIS A 98 -4.49 9.43 -14.42
C HIS A 98 -4.02 8.05 -13.97
N VAL A 99 -4.71 6.98 -14.37
CA VAL A 99 -4.26 5.60 -14.11
C VAL A 99 -2.90 5.34 -14.74
N LYS A 100 -2.69 5.69 -16.00
CA LYS A 100 -1.38 5.55 -16.68
C LYS A 100 -0.28 6.33 -15.96
N LYS A 101 -0.55 7.57 -15.58
CA LYS A 101 0.41 8.41 -14.83
C LYS A 101 0.77 7.76 -13.49
N THR A 102 -0.22 7.23 -12.77
CA THR A 102 0.01 6.55 -11.49
C THR A 102 0.87 5.30 -11.68
N ILE A 103 0.58 4.46 -12.70
CA ILE A 103 1.38 3.28 -13.04
C ILE A 103 2.82 3.69 -13.36
N GLN A 104 3.02 4.71 -14.19
CA GLN A 104 4.35 5.21 -14.52
C GLN A 104 5.11 5.68 -13.27
N THR A 105 4.47 6.43 -12.39
CA THR A 105 5.06 6.89 -11.12
C THR A 105 5.46 5.69 -10.23
N MET A 106 4.66 4.64 -10.20
CA MET A 106 4.99 3.42 -9.46
C MET A 106 6.20 2.71 -10.06
N VAL A 107 6.24 2.53 -11.38
CA VAL A 107 7.36 1.90 -12.08
C VAL A 107 8.65 2.67 -11.84
N GLU A 108 8.65 3.99 -11.99
CA GLU A 108 9.80 4.84 -11.73
C GLU A 108 10.26 4.73 -10.26
N SER A 109 9.31 4.71 -9.32
CA SER A 109 9.62 4.53 -7.89
C SER A 109 10.30 3.19 -7.62
N LEU A 110 9.79 2.10 -8.21
CA LEU A 110 10.36 0.75 -8.08
C LEU A 110 11.77 0.69 -8.69
N LYS A 111 11.96 1.24 -9.90
CA LYS A 111 13.27 1.33 -10.56
C LYS A 111 14.29 2.14 -9.75
N ASN A 112 13.82 3.16 -9.01
CA ASN A 112 14.62 3.94 -8.09
C ASN A 112 14.87 3.26 -6.73
N GLY A 113 14.47 2.00 -6.60
CA GLY A 113 14.68 1.20 -5.39
C GLY A 113 13.71 1.52 -4.24
N GLN A 114 12.63 2.25 -4.49
CA GLN A 114 11.58 2.50 -3.52
C GLN A 114 10.60 1.33 -3.50
N ASN A 115 10.19 0.91 -2.32
CA ASN A 115 9.21 -0.17 -2.18
C ASN A 115 7.79 0.40 -2.19
N ILE A 116 6.88 -0.33 -2.82
CA ILE A 116 5.47 0.06 -2.94
C ILE A 116 4.58 -1.02 -2.37
N ILE A 117 3.49 -0.61 -1.72
CA ILE A 117 2.43 -1.52 -1.29
C ILE A 117 1.11 -1.06 -1.92
N LEU A 118 0.46 -1.98 -2.60
CA LEU A 118 -0.88 -1.77 -3.16
C LEU A 118 -1.75 -3.01 -2.98
N TRP A 119 -3.04 -2.82 -2.86
CA TRP A 119 -4.02 -3.91 -2.77
C TRP A 119 -4.59 -4.19 -4.15
N PRO A 120 -4.28 -5.35 -4.77
CA PRO A 120 -4.58 -5.61 -6.19
C PRO A 120 -6.06 -5.58 -6.53
N SER A 121 -6.91 -6.01 -5.61
CA SER A 121 -8.37 -5.99 -5.81
C SER A 121 -8.96 -4.58 -5.82
N GLY A 122 -8.28 -3.61 -5.19
CA GLY A 122 -8.78 -2.23 -5.02
C GLY A 122 -10.06 -2.12 -4.17
N THR A 123 -10.63 -3.24 -3.76
CA THR A 123 -11.88 -3.32 -2.98
C THR A 123 -11.81 -4.42 -1.94
N LEU A 124 -12.62 -4.28 -0.90
CA LEU A 124 -12.76 -5.34 0.11
C LEU A 124 -13.33 -6.62 -0.49
N GLN A 125 -12.71 -7.73 -0.17
CA GLN A 125 -13.10 -9.04 -0.62
C GLN A 125 -13.65 -9.88 0.55
N ASN A 126 -14.96 -10.15 0.52
CA ASN A 126 -15.64 -10.96 1.54
C ASN A 126 -15.63 -12.47 1.20
N GLN A 127 -14.91 -12.89 0.17
CA GLN A 127 -14.85 -14.28 -0.29
C GLN A 127 -13.52 -14.92 0.10
N ALA A 128 -13.51 -16.25 0.26
CA ALA A 128 -12.30 -17.02 0.57
C ALA A 128 -11.18 -16.88 -0.47
N THR A 129 -11.54 -16.50 -1.70
CA THR A 129 -10.58 -16.26 -2.79
C THR A 129 -10.72 -14.82 -3.28
N GLU A 130 -9.64 -14.06 -3.27
CA GLU A 130 -9.62 -12.70 -3.78
C GLU A 130 -9.66 -12.70 -5.31
N LYS A 131 -10.64 -11.97 -5.86
CA LYS A 131 -10.75 -11.76 -7.30
C LYS A 131 -10.00 -10.48 -7.67
N LEU A 132 -9.02 -10.56 -8.55
CA LEU A 132 -8.24 -9.41 -9.03
C LEU A 132 -9.05 -8.45 -9.94
N GLY A 133 -10.29 -8.76 -10.22
CA GLY A 133 -11.27 -7.84 -10.81
C GLY A 133 -10.92 -7.26 -12.19
N GLY A 134 -10.07 -7.92 -12.97
CA GLY A 134 -9.65 -7.39 -14.28
C GLY A 134 -8.76 -6.15 -14.21
N ASN A 135 -8.21 -5.83 -13.05
CA ASN A 135 -7.31 -4.71 -12.86
C ASN A 135 -5.94 -5.02 -13.51
N SER A 136 -5.68 -4.44 -14.68
CA SER A 136 -4.45 -4.63 -15.43
C SER A 136 -3.22 -3.93 -14.81
N ALA A 137 -3.43 -3.05 -13.83
CA ALA A 137 -2.38 -2.20 -13.28
C ALA A 137 -1.17 -3.00 -12.75
N VAL A 138 -1.42 -4.09 -12.03
CA VAL A 138 -0.34 -4.96 -11.52
C VAL A 138 0.44 -5.59 -12.67
N TYR A 139 -0.28 -6.09 -13.67
CA TYR A 139 0.34 -6.68 -14.87
C TYR A 139 1.19 -5.64 -15.63
N GLU A 140 0.65 -4.46 -15.85
CA GLU A 140 1.36 -3.36 -16.53
C GLU A 140 2.63 -2.93 -15.77
N ILE A 141 2.59 -2.91 -14.43
CA ILE A 141 3.77 -2.59 -13.60
C ILE A 141 4.85 -3.68 -13.76
N ILE A 142 4.47 -4.95 -13.78
CA ILE A 142 5.43 -6.07 -13.85
C ILE A 142 6.09 -6.17 -15.24
N GLN A 143 5.40 -5.72 -16.30
CA GLN A 143 5.90 -5.77 -17.68
C GLN A 143 6.94 -4.66 -18.00
N GLN A 144 7.09 -3.65 -17.15
CA GLN A 144 7.99 -2.51 -17.34
C GLN A 144 9.22 -2.56 -16.43
#